data_f3745899c0072f92fa8c289d6be7ce84
#
_entry.id   f3745899c0072f92fa8c289d6be7ce84
#
_cell.length_a   1.000
_cell.length_b   1.000
_cell.length_c   1.000
_cell.angle_alpha   90.00
_cell.angle_beta   90.00
_cell.angle_gamma   90.00
#
_symmetry.space_group_name_H-M   'P 1'
#
loop_
_entity.id
_entity.type
_entity.pdbx_description
1 polymer ?
#
loop_
_entity_poly.entity_id
_entity_poly.type
_entity_poly.pdbx_seq_one_letter_code
_entity_poly.pdbx_strand_id
1 'polypeptide(L)'
;MKALIIDDSRAMRMLLRRIVSNNGFEVVEAGNGQEALDALAVGPLPDVALIDWNMPVMDGLTFVNSVRARPEYRGITLMMVTTESERTQIVRALAAGAHEYLIKPFTEDALLSKFELLGLRAYSADVVIA
;
A
#
# COMPACT_ATOMS: atom_id res chain seq x y z
N MET A 1 10.78 5.52 6.81
CA MET A 1 9.62 5.54 5.91
C MET A 1 8.40 4.94 6.58
N LYS A 2 7.22 5.34 6.14
CA LYS A 2 5.96 4.91 6.74
C LYS A 2 5.07 4.24 5.69
N ALA A 3 4.46 3.12 6.06
CA ALA A 3 3.54 2.37 5.22
C ALA A 3 2.14 2.34 5.84
N LEU A 4 1.12 2.55 5.02
CA LEU A 4 -0.27 2.37 5.39
C LEU A 4 -0.76 1.07 4.75
N ILE A 5 -1.19 0.14 5.57
CA ILE A 5 -1.69 -1.17 5.12
C ILE A 5 -3.21 -1.17 5.21
N ILE A 6 -3.86 -1.36 4.07
CA ILE A 6 -5.32 -1.28 3.96
C ILE A 6 -5.86 -2.62 3.46
N ASP A 7 -6.42 -3.41 4.37
CA ASP A 7 -6.94 -4.74 4.08
C ASP A 7 -7.93 -5.10 5.16
N ASP A 8 -9.07 -5.68 4.81
CA ASP A 8 -10.06 -6.07 5.80
C ASP A 8 -9.68 -7.38 6.52
N SER A 9 -8.70 -8.12 6.00
CA SER A 9 -8.18 -9.33 6.63
C SER A 9 -7.13 -8.96 7.67
N ARG A 10 -7.42 -9.21 8.94
CA ARG A 10 -6.46 -8.99 10.01
C ARG A 10 -5.19 -9.84 9.82
N ALA A 11 -5.35 -11.07 9.37
CA ALA A 11 -4.20 -11.96 9.14
C ALA A 11 -3.29 -11.40 8.04
N MET A 12 -3.87 -10.86 6.98
CA MET A 12 -3.09 -10.26 5.90
C MET A 12 -2.38 -8.99 6.38
N ARG A 13 -3.07 -8.15 7.16
CA ARG A 13 -2.42 -6.96 7.74
C ARG A 13 -1.24 -7.35 8.61
N MET A 14 -1.37 -8.39 9.41
CA MET A 14 -0.27 -8.87 10.26
C MET A 14 0.92 -9.35 9.43
N LEU A 15 0.66 -10.07 8.34
CA LEU A 15 1.71 -10.54 7.44
C LEU A 15 2.44 -9.38 6.79
N LEU A 16 1.71 -8.45 6.22
CA LEU A 16 2.29 -7.27 5.56
C LEU A 16 3.04 -6.39 6.57
N ARG A 17 2.47 -6.19 7.75
CA ARG A 17 3.14 -5.43 8.82
C ARG A 17 4.49 -6.05 9.15
N ARG A 18 4.54 -7.36 9.31
CA ARG A 18 5.80 -8.04 9.63
C ARG A 18 6.85 -7.81 8.55
N ILE A 19 6.45 -7.99 7.29
CA ILE A 19 7.38 -7.82 6.17
C ILE A 19 7.92 -6.39 6.12
N VAL A 20 7.05 -5.40 6.12
CA VAL A 20 7.49 -4.02 5.96
C VAL A 20 8.18 -3.47 7.21
N SER A 21 7.77 -3.90 8.41
CA SER A 21 8.45 -3.51 9.65
C SER A 21 9.86 -4.07 9.69
N ASN A 22 10.05 -5.31 9.25
CA ASN A 22 11.38 -5.92 9.19
C ASN A 22 12.30 -5.20 8.20
N ASN A 23 11.72 -4.43 7.31
CA ASN A 23 12.47 -3.64 6.34
C ASN A 23 12.52 -2.14 6.69
N GLY A 24 12.26 -1.82 7.95
CA GLY A 24 12.50 -0.47 8.47
C GLY A 24 11.34 0.50 8.34
N PHE A 25 10.15 0.05 7.95
CA PHE A 25 8.99 0.93 7.83
C PHE A 25 8.21 1.02 9.13
N GLU A 26 7.78 2.21 9.47
CA GLU A 26 6.70 2.40 10.44
C GLU A 26 5.39 2.03 9.76
N VAL A 27 4.46 1.44 10.51
CA VAL A 27 3.23 0.89 9.95
C VAL A 27 2.00 1.47 10.61
N VAL A 28 1.03 1.84 9.79
CA VAL A 28 -0.34 2.14 10.23
C VAL A 28 -1.26 1.20 9.46
N GLU A 29 -2.31 0.71 10.10
CA GLU A 29 -3.26 -0.22 9.50
C GLU A 29 -4.65 0.37 9.41
N ALA A 30 -5.38 -0.02 8.38
CA ALA A 30 -6.79 0.32 8.19
C ALA A 30 -7.53 -0.91 7.66
N GLY A 31 -8.77 -1.10 8.09
CA GLY A 31 -9.58 -2.25 7.71
C GLY A 31 -10.43 -2.02 6.45
N ASN A 32 -10.48 -0.80 5.96
CA ASN A 32 -11.19 -0.45 4.73
C ASN A 32 -10.72 0.92 4.22
N GLY A 33 -11.22 1.31 3.05
CA GLY A 33 -10.81 2.57 2.44
C GLY A 33 -11.20 3.81 3.24
N GLN A 34 -12.33 3.79 3.93
CA GLN A 34 -12.76 4.95 4.72
C GLN A 34 -11.86 5.15 5.93
N GLU A 35 -11.54 4.07 6.65
CA GLU A 35 -10.59 4.15 7.77
C GLU A 35 -9.23 4.65 7.29
N ALA A 36 -8.82 4.24 6.09
CA ALA A 36 -7.58 4.70 5.52
C ALA A 36 -7.59 6.21 5.23
N LEU A 37 -8.68 6.73 4.66
CA LEU A 37 -8.82 8.17 4.45
C LEU A 37 -8.80 8.93 5.77
N ASP A 38 -9.47 8.40 6.80
CA ASP A 38 -9.47 9.00 8.12
C ASP A 38 -8.06 9.05 8.71
N ALA A 39 -7.28 7.99 8.50
CA ALA A 39 -5.89 7.95 8.96
C ALA A 39 -5.02 8.98 8.22
N LEU A 40 -5.25 9.20 6.94
CA LEU A 40 -4.50 10.22 6.18
C LEU A 40 -4.80 11.62 6.68
N ALA A 41 -5.99 11.87 7.19
CA ALA A 41 -6.41 13.19 7.63
C ALA A 41 -5.77 13.65 8.95
N VAL A 42 -5.25 12.73 9.75
CA VAL A 42 -4.86 13.05 11.13
C VAL A 42 -3.37 12.90 11.44
N GLY A 43 -2.58 12.46 10.51
CA GLY A 43 -1.18 12.22 10.84
C GLY A 43 -0.21 12.53 9.72
N PRO A 44 1.09 12.27 9.94
CA PRO A 44 2.06 12.36 8.87
C PRO A 44 1.67 11.40 7.74
N LEU A 45 1.79 11.85 6.51
CA LEU A 45 1.43 11.03 5.36
C LEU A 45 2.38 9.86 5.20
N PRO A 46 1.87 8.69 4.79
CA PRO A 46 2.73 7.55 4.49
C PRO A 46 3.48 7.78 3.18
N ASP A 47 4.58 7.07 3.04
CA ASP A 47 5.33 7.03 1.78
C ASP A 47 4.66 6.08 0.79
N VAL A 48 4.05 5.01 1.31
CA VAL A 48 3.37 4.01 0.50
C VAL A 48 2.09 3.54 1.18
N ALA A 49 1.07 3.26 0.38
CA ALA A 49 -0.14 2.57 0.82
C ALA A 49 -0.25 1.23 0.08
N LEU A 50 -0.45 0.16 0.83
CA LEU A 50 -0.69 -1.19 0.31
C LEU A 50 -2.19 -1.44 0.41
N ILE A 51 -2.86 -1.67 -0.71
CA ILE A 51 -4.31 -1.56 -0.80
C ILE A 51 -4.94 -2.83 -1.35
N ASP A 52 -5.79 -3.49 -0.57
CA ASP A 52 -6.64 -4.54 -1.11
C ASP A 52 -7.80 -3.93 -1.89
N TRP A 53 -8.34 -4.66 -2.86
CA TRP A 53 -9.46 -4.18 -3.67
C TRP A 53 -10.80 -4.37 -2.96
N ASN A 54 -11.09 -5.62 -2.58
CA ASN A 54 -12.42 -5.97 -2.06
C ASN A 54 -12.47 -5.79 -0.55
N MET A 55 -13.08 -4.71 -0.12
CA MET A 55 -13.25 -4.37 1.29
C MET A 55 -14.64 -3.80 1.52
N PRO A 56 -15.21 -3.96 2.73
CA PRO A 56 -16.50 -3.33 3.05
C PRO A 56 -16.35 -1.82 3.17
N VAL A 57 -17.45 -1.11 3.17
CA VAL A 57 -17.57 0.34 3.36
C VAL A 57 -17.01 1.14 2.18
N MET A 58 -15.72 1.01 1.89
CA MET A 58 -15.08 1.63 0.73
C MET A 58 -14.02 0.68 0.19
N ASP A 59 -14.14 0.29 -1.08
CA ASP A 59 -13.18 -0.60 -1.71
C ASP A 59 -11.87 0.11 -2.11
N GLY A 60 -10.90 -0.69 -2.54
CA GLY A 60 -9.57 -0.17 -2.86
C GLY A 60 -9.54 0.77 -4.05
N LEU A 61 -10.33 0.51 -5.08
CA LEU A 61 -10.37 1.38 -6.25
C LEU A 61 -10.94 2.75 -5.89
N THR A 62 -12.01 2.79 -5.11
CA THR A 62 -12.62 4.03 -4.63
C THR A 62 -11.62 4.82 -3.78
N PHE A 63 -10.86 4.12 -2.92
CA PHE A 63 -9.81 4.74 -2.14
C PHE A 63 -8.74 5.38 -3.04
N VAL A 64 -8.26 4.65 -4.06
CA VAL A 64 -7.27 5.18 -5.00
C VAL A 64 -7.79 6.44 -5.68
N ASN A 65 -9.03 6.40 -6.18
CA ASN A 65 -9.64 7.57 -6.80
C ASN A 65 -9.74 8.75 -5.84
N SER A 66 -10.12 8.49 -4.59
CA SER A 66 -10.26 9.54 -3.57
C SER A 66 -8.93 10.18 -3.23
N VAL A 67 -7.86 9.40 -3.14
CA VAL A 67 -6.51 9.90 -2.87
C VAL A 67 -6.01 10.75 -4.04
N ARG A 68 -6.19 10.26 -5.25
CA ARG A 68 -5.71 10.99 -6.44
C ARG A 68 -6.50 12.27 -6.73
N ALA A 69 -7.71 12.38 -6.21
CA ALA A 69 -8.50 13.61 -6.32
C ALA A 69 -7.98 14.73 -5.42
N ARG A 70 -7.11 14.43 -4.45
CA ARG A 70 -6.59 15.41 -3.50
C ARG A 70 -5.12 15.72 -3.77
N PRO A 71 -4.80 16.96 -4.14
CA PRO A 71 -3.41 17.34 -4.43
C PRO A 71 -2.45 17.08 -3.28
N GLU A 72 -2.90 17.24 -2.02
CA GLU A 72 -2.07 17.02 -0.84
C GLU A 72 -1.62 15.58 -0.66
N TYR A 73 -2.29 14.61 -1.29
CA TYR A 73 -1.94 13.20 -1.21
C TYR A 73 -1.19 12.69 -2.45
N ARG A 74 -0.84 13.59 -3.36
CA ARG A 74 -0.22 13.21 -4.63
C ARG A 74 1.10 12.48 -4.47
N GLY A 75 1.84 12.77 -3.41
CA GLY A 75 3.14 12.14 -3.16
C GLY A 75 3.11 10.73 -2.59
N ILE A 76 1.93 10.22 -2.26
CA ILE A 76 1.82 8.87 -1.70
C ILE A 76 1.92 7.84 -2.83
N THR A 77 2.84 6.89 -2.71
CA THR A 77 2.93 5.77 -3.63
C THR A 77 1.81 4.77 -3.30
N LEU A 78 1.02 4.40 -4.30
CA LEU A 78 -0.10 3.48 -4.13
C LEU A 78 0.21 2.15 -4.83
N MET A 79 0.13 1.04 -4.09
CA MET A 79 0.31 -0.30 -4.62
C MET A 79 -0.87 -1.17 -4.23
N MET A 80 -1.50 -1.80 -5.24
CA MET A 80 -2.54 -2.78 -4.99
C MET A 80 -1.91 -4.09 -4.55
N VAL A 81 -2.47 -4.71 -3.52
CA VAL A 81 -2.07 -6.05 -3.03
C VAL A 81 -3.37 -6.83 -2.81
N THR A 82 -3.76 -7.63 -3.79
CA THR A 82 -5.10 -8.20 -3.82
C THR A 82 -5.17 -9.50 -4.60
N THR A 83 -6.23 -10.27 -4.36
CA THR A 83 -6.51 -11.48 -5.16
C THR A 83 -7.13 -11.15 -6.51
N GLU A 84 -7.58 -9.92 -6.72
CA GLU A 84 -8.18 -9.50 -7.97
C GLU A 84 -7.12 -9.55 -9.08
N SER A 85 -7.30 -10.43 -10.07
CA SER A 85 -6.28 -10.71 -11.06
C SER A 85 -6.73 -10.52 -12.51
N GLU A 86 -7.97 -10.09 -12.74
CA GLU A 86 -8.44 -9.83 -14.09
C GLU A 86 -7.72 -8.65 -14.72
N ARG A 87 -7.30 -8.83 -15.96
CA ARG A 87 -6.53 -7.82 -16.67
C ARG A 87 -7.24 -6.46 -16.70
N THR A 88 -8.56 -6.46 -16.94
CA THR A 88 -9.34 -5.21 -16.98
C THR A 88 -9.31 -4.49 -15.65
N GLN A 89 -9.31 -5.22 -14.54
CA GLN A 89 -9.25 -4.63 -13.21
C GLN A 89 -7.87 -4.07 -12.90
N ILE A 90 -6.82 -4.79 -13.30
CA ILE A 90 -5.45 -4.28 -13.15
C ILE A 90 -5.29 -2.96 -13.91
N VAL A 91 -5.78 -2.91 -15.14
CA VAL A 91 -5.72 -1.69 -15.95
C VAL A 91 -6.50 -0.55 -15.29
N ARG A 92 -7.68 -0.85 -14.75
CA ARG A 92 -8.49 0.17 -14.06
C ARG A 92 -7.77 0.78 -12.87
N ALA A 93 -7.12 -0.06 -12.06
CA ALA A 93 -6.38 0.43 -10.89
C ALA A 93 -5.20 1.30 -11.28
N LEU A 94 -4.43 0.88 -12.27
CA LEU A 94 -3.29 1.67 -12.76
C LEU A 94 -3.74 2.98 -13.40
N ALA A 95 -4.82 2.93 -14.17
CA ALA A 95 -5.39 4.14 -14.78
C ALA A 95 -5.93 5.12 -13.73
N ALA A 96 -6.43 4.61 -12.62
CA ALA A 96 -6.93 5.43 -11.53
C ALA A 96 -5.79 6.10 -10.73
N GLY A 97 -4.58 5.62 -10.85
CA GLY A 97 -3.42 6.22 -10.21
C GLY A 97 -2.60 5.33 -9.28
N ALA A 98 -2.88 4.02 -9.28
CA ALA A 98 -1.99 3.08 -8.59
C ALA A 98 -0.70 2.95 -9.38
N HIS A 99 0.42 2.92 -8.67
CA HIS A 99 1.73 2.84 -9.31
C HIS A 99 2.13 1.41 -9.63
N GLU A 100 1.63 0.44 -8.86
CA GLU A 100 2.03 -0.95 -8.98
C GLU A 100 0.91 -1.87 -8.50
N TYR A 101 1.03 -3.15 -8.84
CA TYR A 101 0.02 -4.16 -8.58
C TYR A 101 0.69 -5.48 -8.21
N LEU A 102 0.29 -6.08 -7.09
CA LEU A 102 0.79 -7.36 -6.63
C LEU A 102 -0.38 -8.29 -6.34
N ILE A 103 -0.37 -9.48 -6.94
CA ILE A 103 -1.47 -10.44 -6.82
C ILE A 103 -1.18 -11.42 -5.69
N LYS A 104 -2.17 -11.64 -4.82
CA LYS A 104 -2.11 -12.68 -3.78
C LYS A 104 -2.42 -14.05 -4.39
N PRO A 105 -1.76 -15.12 -3.95
CA PRO A 105 -0.67 -15.13 -2.96
C PRO A 105 0.64 -14.65 -3.58
N PHE A 106 1.46 -14.00 -2.77
CA PHE A 106 2.75 -13.47 -3.19
C PHE A 106 3.84 -13.96 -2.24
N THR A 107 5.09 -13.87 -2.69
CA THR A 107 6.25 -14.11 -1.84
C THR A 107 6.74 -12.79 -1.25
N GLU A 108 7.44 -12.85 -0.14
CA GLU A 108 8.08 -11.67 0.45
C GLU A 108 9.03 -11.01 -0.56
N ASP A 109 9.80 -11.83 -1.29
CA ASP A 109 10.72 -11.31 -2.31
C ASP A 109 9.99 -10.56 -3.42
N ALA A 110 8.80 -11.03 -3.81
CA ALA A 110 8.01 -10.35 -4.83
C ALA A 110 7.56 -8.96 -4.35
N LEU A 111 7.12 -8.86 -3.11
CA LEU A 111 6.74 -7.57 -2.51
C LEU A 111 7.93 -6.62 -2.44
N LEU A 112 9.05 -7.10 -1.94
CA LEU A 112 10.25 -6.28 -1.79
C LEU A 112 10.84 -5.87 -3.14
N SER A 113 10.73 -6.72 -4.16
CA SER A 113 11.14 -6.35 -5.52
C SER A 113 10.30 -5.21 -6.07
N LYS A 114 8.99 -5.20 -5.79
CA LYS A 114 8.12 -4.09 -6.18
C LYS A 114 8.51 -2.81 -5.45
N PHE A 115 8.81 -2.89 -4.17
CA PHE A 115 9.28 -1.74 -3.40
C PHE A 115 10.57 -1.17 -4.01
N GLU A 116 11.49 -2.02 -4.39
CA GLU A 116 12.73 -1.58 -5.00
C GLU A 116 12.48 -0.83 -6.32
N LEU A 117 11.60 -1.38 -7.18
CA LEU A 117 11.22 -0.72 -8.42
C LEU A 117 10.59 0.65 -8.19
N LEU A 118 9.88 0.81 -7.09
CA LEU A 118 9.20 2.06 -6.74
C LEU A 118 10.10 3.04 -5.98
N GLY A 119 11.34 2.68 -5.72
CA GLY A 119 12.25 3.51 -4.95
C GLY A 119 11.93 3.56 -3.46
N LEU A 120 11.16 2.59 -2.96
CA LEU A 120 10.75 2.53 -1.57
C LEU A 120 11.76 1.68 -0.80
N ARG A 121 12.80 2.33 -0.34
CA ARG A 121 13.80 1.66 0.47
C ARG A 121 13.92 2.39 1.78
N ALA A 122 13.43 1.76 2.84
CA ALA A 122 13.64 2.28 4.15
C ALA A 122 15.12 2.18 4.50
N TYR A 123 15.61 3.20 5.14
CA TYR A 123 16.98 3.23 5.55
C TYR A 123 17.21 2.24 6.68
N SER A 124 18.19 1.36 6.54
CA SER A 124 18.60 0.49 7.61
C SER A 124 20.02 0.81 8.00
N ALA A 125 20.38 0.53 9.26
CA ALA A 125 21.71 0.77 9.76
C ALA A 125 22.79 0.02 8.99
N ASP A 126 22.43 -1.07 8.36
CA ASP A 126 23.36 -1.90 7.60
C ASP A 126 23.88 -1.21 6.35
N VAL A 127 23.13 -0.25 5.86
CA VAL A 127 23.48 0.45 4.63
C VAL A 127 24.53 1.52 4.87
N VAL A 128 24.78 1.84 6.11
CA VAL A 128 25.66 2.94 6.48
C VAL A 128 27.11 2.60 6.37
N ILE A 129 27.39 1.41 6.12
CA ILE A 129 28.76 0.95 6.12
C ILE A 129 29.44 1.36 4.86
N ALA A 130 29.76 2.39 4.65
CA ALA A 130 30.48 2.71 3.43
C ALA A 130 31.96 2.80 3.68
#